data_088be1ead9fbabd8ffd69b8dce517df2
#
_entry.id   088be1ead9fbabd8ffd69b8dce517df2
#
_cell.length_a   1.000
_cell.length_b   1.000
_cell.length_c   1.000
_cell.angle_alpha   90.00
_cell.angle_beta   90.00
_cell.angle_gamma   90.00
#
_symmetry.space_group_name_H-M   'P 1'
#
loop_
_entity.id
_entity.type
_entity.pdbx_description
1 polymer ?
#
loop_
_entity_poly.entity_id
_entity_poly.type
_entity_poly.pdbx_seq_one_letter_code
_entity_poly.pdbx_strand_id
1 'polypeptide(L)'
;AKAGPLLLIVDPLQSFLPSDVEMASRNQMRGALLPLRAIAAKQGCAVLIVMHSNKKQGVSGRARLADSSDIWDMARSVLMMGRAKNDGKIYLSHEKSSYARPQQTVLLHIDDVEVEGVKTARAVFDGYTDKKDADFIEERRVRTAETRQDTRSAILNVLSESRLGSMPSNELRAAVLREVGCSDSTYNRVYSELVKSGEIAKHQINQGGNVRSWFTAMPYRGETSDKVAKL
;
A
#
# COMPACT_ATOMS: atom_id res chain seq x y z
N ALA A 1 -43.44 22.90 2.59
CA ALA A 1 -42.53 21.98 3.29
C ALA A 1 -41.10 22.31 2.87
N LYS A 2 -40.18 22.62 3.80
CA LYS A 2 -38.77 22.73 3.48
C LYS A 2 -38.28 21.33 3.13
N ALA A 3 -37.75 21.12 1.91
CA ALA A 3 -37.14 19.86 1.52
C ALA A 3 -35.94 19.60 2.46
N GLY A 4 -35.96 18.43 3.12
CA GLY A 4 -34.82 17.99 3.91
C GLY A 4 -33.65 17.54 3.02
N PRO A 5 -32.43 17.36 3.55
CA PRO A 5 -31.31 16.87 2.79
C PRO A 5 -31.60 15.47 2.24
N LEU A 6 -31.25 15.21 0.98
CA LEU A 6 -31.35 13.88 0.36
C LEU A 6 -30.14 13.01 0.69
N LEU A 7 -29.00 13.64 0.94
CA LEU A 7 -27.72 12.99 1.21
C LEU A 7 -26.95 13.80 2.25
N LEU A 8 -26.43 13.13 3.27
CA LEU A 8 -25.43 13.63 4.22
C LEU A 8 -24.11 12.93 3.98
N ILE A 9 -23.04 13.69 3.73
CA ILE A 9 -21.69 13.14 3.56
C ILE A 9 -20.84 13.51 4.78
N VAL A 10 -20.20 12.52 5.39
CA VAL A 10 -19.26 12.68 6.50
C VAL A 10 -17.88 12.21 6.01
N ASP A 11 -16.97 13.17 5.74
CA ASP A 11 -15.65 12.95 5.14
C ASP A 11 -14.54 13.75 5.84
N PRO A 12 -13.60 13.09 6.50
CA PRO A 12 -13.66 11.70 6.99
C PRO A 12 -14.39 11.61 8.34
N LEU A 13 -14.93 10.42 8.66
CA LEU A 13 -15.61 10.18 9.92
C LEU A 13 -14.80 10.60 11.16
N GLN A 14 -13.49 10.32 11.13
CA GLN A 14 -12.58 10.58 12.25
C GLN A 14 -12.59 12.04 12.70
N SER A 15 -12.79 12.97 11.78
CA SER A 15 -12.82 14.41 12.09
C SER A 15 -14.10 14.88 12.82
N PHE A 16 -15.10 14.02 12.88
CA PHE A 16 -16.40 14.32 13.48
C PHE A 16 -16.70 13.50 14.72
N LEU A 17 -15.79 12.60 15.12
CA LEU A 17 -15.94 11.85 16.35
C LEU A 17 -15.57 12.72 17.55
N PRO A 18 -16.34 12.64 18.67
CA PRO A 18 -15.95 13.22 19.93
C PRO A 18 -14.58 12.69 20.42
N SER A 19 -13.83 13.53 21.12
CA SER A 19 -12.47 13.20 21.57
C SER A 19 -12.40 12.04 22.57
N ASP A 20 -13.50 11.72 23.23
CA ASP A 20 -13.67 10.63 24.17
C ASP A 20 -14.11 9.31 23.52
N VAL A 21 -14.33 9.30 22.20
CA VAL A 21 -14.71 8.10 21.45
C VAL A 21 -13.46 7.40 20.91
N GLU A 22 -13.19 6.22 21.43
CA GLU A 22 -12.15 5.34 20.92
C GLU A 22 -12.68 4.52 19.72
N MET A 23 -12.06 4.68 18.56
CA MET A 23 -12.46 3.96 17.33
C MET A 23 -12.34 2.43 17.46
N ALA A 24 -11.42 1.93 18.28
CA ALA A 24 -11.26 0.51 18.57
C ALA A 24 -12.37 -0.05 19.48
N SER A 25 -13.08 0.82 20.21
CA SER A 25 -14.17 0.42 21.09
C SER A 25 -15.47 0.26 20.33
N ARG A 26 -15.94 -0.99 20.20
CA ARG A 26 -17.17 -1.33 19.47
C ARG A 26 -18.40 -0.58 20.02
N ASN A 27 -18.54 -0.53 21.35
CA ASN A 27 -19.69 0.10 21.98
C ASN A 27 -19.71 1.62 21.80
N GLN A 28 -18.54 2.27 21.91
CA GLN A 28 -18.45 3.72 21.71
C GLN A 28 -18.71 4.09 20.26
N MET A 29 -18.14 3.36 19.30
CA MET A 29 -18.40 3.58 17.87
C MET A 29 -19.87 3.37 17.52
N ARG A 30 -20.50 2.33 18.05
CA ARG A 30 -21.94 2.11 17.86
C ARG A 30 -22.74 3.29 18.43
N GLY A 31 -22.42 3.75 19.63
CA GLY A 31 -23.04 4.93 20.25
C GLY A 31 -22.92 6.18 19.38
N ALA A 32 -21.73 6.44 18.82
CA ALA A 32 -21.47 7.59 17.95
C ALA A 32 -22.23 7.52 16.61
N LEU A 33 -22.46 6.32 16.06
CA LEU A 33 -23.12 6.14 14.76
C LEU A 33 -24.66 6.06 14.84
N LEU A 34 -25.23 5.69 15.99
CA LEU A 34 -26.67 5.60 16.17
C LEU A 34 -27.41 6.90 15.86
N PRO A 35 -26.94 8.09 16.26
CA PRO A 35 -27.58 9.37 15.90
C PRO A 35 -27.65 9.59 14.39
N LEU A 36 -26.60 9.23 13.62
CA LEU A 36 -26.59 9.36 12.16
C LEU A 36 -27.67 8.46 11.52
N ARG A 37 -27.81 7.24 12.03
CA ARG A 37 -28.87 6.33 11.60
C ARG A 37 -30.27 6.87 11.91
N ALA A 38 -30.45 7.45 13.09
CA ALA A 38 -31.72 8.07 13.50
C ALA A 38 -32.06 9.26 12.60
N ILE A 39 -31.09 10.11 12.29
CA ILE A 39 -31.27 11.25 11.36
C ILE A 39 -31.65 10.74 9.97
N ALA A 40 -30.95 9.74 9.45
CA ALA A 40 -31.24 9.16 8.14
C ALA A 40 -32.70 8.66 8.07
N ALA A 41 -33.15 7.92 9.08
CA ALA A 41 -34.52 7.41 9.15
C ALA A 41 -35.56 8.53 9.29
N LYS A 42 -35.32 9.53 10.14
CA LYS A 42 -36.24 10.64 10.41
C LYS A 42 -36.39 11.58 9.22
N GLN A 43 -35.30 11.86 8.51
CA GLN A 43 -35.27 12.80 7.41
C GLN A 43 -35.47 12.14 6.04
N GLY A 44 -35.50 10.80 5.97
CA GLY A 44 -35.56 10.07 4.69
C GLY A 44 -34.34 10.32 3.81
N CYS A 45 -33.15 10.56 4.39
CA CYS A 45 -31.92 10.84 3.66
C CYS A 45 -30.93 9.67 3.72
N ALA A 46 -30.08 9.58 2.70
CA ALA A 46 -28.91 8.69 2.74
C ALA A 46 -27.78 9.32 3.55
N VAL A 47 -27.00 8.48 4.27
CA VAL A 47 -25.78 8.93 4.94
C VAL A 47 -24.60 8.17 4.34
N LEU A 48 -23.66 8.93 3.75
CA LEU A 48 -22.40 8.43 3.23
C LEU A 48 -21.28 8.76 4.21
N ILE A 49 -20.61 7.71 4.72
CA ILE A 49 -19.48 7.86 5.62
C ILE A 49 -18.22 7.49 4.87
N VAL A 50 -17.26 8.42 4.79
CA VAL A 50 -15.94 8.19 4.23
C VAL A 50 -14.95 7.99 5.37
N MET A 51 -14.09 6.99 5.24
CA MET A 51 -13.05 6.72 6.23
C MET A 51 -11.81 6.09 5.59
N HIS A 52 -10.67 6.28 6.22
CA HIS A 52 -9.43 5.65 5.80
C HIS A 52 -9.38 4.19 6.24
N SER A 53 -8.86 3.34 5.37
CA SER A 53 -8.52 1.97 5.74
C SER A 53 -7.23 1.95 6.57
N ASN A 54 -7.08 0.93 7.45
CA ASN A 54 -5.82 0.73 8.16
C ASN A 54 -4.67 0.42 7.17
N LYS A 55 -3.43 0.68 7.62
CA LYS A 55 -2.22 0.48 6.81
C LYS A 55 -1.67 -0.96 6.89
N LYS A 56 -2.38 -1.91 7.49
CA LYS A 56 -1.94 -3.31 7.59
C LYS A 56 -1.85 -3.91 6.18
N GLN A 57 -0.70 -4.46 5.86
CA GLN A 57 -0.49 -5.11 4.55
C GLN A 57 -1.18 -6.48 4.51
N GLY A 58 -1.70 -6.85 3.34
CA GLY A 58 -2.30 -8.17 3.10
C GLY A 58 -3.66 -8.40 3.75
N VAL A 59 -4.31 -7.36 4.29
CA VAL A 59 -5.68 -7.45 4.79
C VAL A 59 -6.66 -6.85 3.78
N SER A 60 -7.82 -7.48 3.61
CA SER A 60 -8.87 -7.06 2.67
C SER A 60 -10.23 -6.95 3.36
N GLY A 61 -11.18 -6.31 2.69
CA GLY A 61 -12.56 -6.22 3.12
C GLY A 61 -12.71 -5.70 4.56
N ARG A 62 -13.50 -6.40 5.38
CA ARG A 62 -13.79 -6.02 6.76
C ARG A 62 -12.54 -5.85 7.63
N ALA A 63 -11.49 -6.63 7.39
CA ALA A 63 -10.24 -6.56 8.17
C ALA A 63 -9.45 -5.25 7.92
N ARG A 64 -9.70 -4.54 6.81
CA ARG A 64 -9.16 -3.20 6.56
C ARG A 64 -9.79 -2.12 7.45
N LEU A 65 -10.95 -2.39 8.02
CA LEU A 65 -11.66 -1.54 8.97
C LEU A 65 -11.54 -2.06 10.40
N ALA A 66 -10.47 -2.81 10.74
CA ALA A 66 -10.34 -3.57 11.97
C ALA A 66 -10.42 -2.73 13.25
N ASP A 67 -10.09 -1.44 13.17
CA ASP A 67 -10.23 -0.52 14.30
C ASP A 67 -11.70 -0.07 14.51
N SER A 68 -12.62 -0.49 13.63
CA SER A 68 -14.03 -0.06 13.63
C SER A 68 -14.94 -1.06 12.94
N SER A 69 -14.86 -2.33 13.30
CA SER A 69 -15.72 -3.39 12.72
C SER A 69 -17.22 -3.10 12.84
N ASP A 70 -17.64 -2.31 13.84
CA ASP A 70 -19.04 -1.90 13.97
C ASP A 70 -19.51 -0.95 12.89
N ILE A 71 -18.62 -0.15 12.29
CA ILE A 71 -18.97 0.69 11.12
C ILE A 71 -19.40 -0.21 9.96
N TRP A 72 -18.62 -1.27 9.70
CA TRP A 72 -18.97 -2.27 8.69
C TRP A 72 -20.31 -2.95 9.01
N ASP A 73 -20.49 -3.35 10.26
CA ASP A 73 -21.68 -4.09 10.68
C ASP A 73 -22.95 -3.23 10.60
N MET A 74 -22.87 -1.95 10.94
CA MET A 74 -23.99 -1.01 10.91
C MET A 74 -24.33 -0.50 9.50
N ALA A 75 -23.35 -0.43 8.60
CA ALA A 75 -23.55 0.03 7.23
C ALA A 75 -24.46 -0.93 6.44
N ARG A 76 -25.37 -0.37 5.65
CA ARG A 76 -26.24 -1.14 4.73
C ARG A 76 -25.53 -1.47 3.43
N SER A 77 -24.60 -0.64 3.02
CA SER A 77 -23.74 -0.85 1.85
C SER A 77 -22.30 -0.47 2.23
N VAL A 78 -21.33 -1.23 1.80
CA VAL A 78 -19.90 -0.94 2.00
C VAL A 78 -19.19 -1.01 0.67
N LEU A 79 -18.50 0.07 0.37
CA LEU A 79 -17.65 0.22 -0.80
C LEU A 79 -16.20 0.31 -0.35
N MET A 80 -15.32 -0.46 -0.98
CA MET A 80 -13.87 -0.38 -0.76
C MET A 80 -13.20 0.22 -1.98
N MET A 81 -12.38 1.24 -1.76
CA MET A 81 -11.63 1.91 -2.82
C MET A 81 -10.14 1.63 -2.67
N GLY A 82 -9.48 1.45 -3.81
CA GLY A 82 -8.04 1.28 -3.86
C GLY A 82 -7.47 1.49 -5.26
N ARG A 83 -6.14 1.38 -5.40
CA ARG A 83 -5.48 1.39 -6.70
C ARG A 83 -5.10 -0.02 -7.11
N ALA A 84 -5.48 -0.41 -8.32
CA ALA A 84 -4.97 -1.61 -8.97
C ALA A 84 -3.48 -1.41 -9.30
N LYS A 85 -2.66 -2.43 -9.07
CA LYS A 85 -1.20 -2.28 -9.24
C LYS A 85 -0.76 -2.42 -10.70
N ASN A 86 -1.55 -3.11 -11.51
CA ASN A 86 -1.14 -3.47 -12.87
C ASN A 86 -1.24 -2.31 -13.86
N ASP A 87 -2.28 -1.51 -13.76
CA ASP A 87 -2.61 -0.43 -14.70
C ASP A 87 -2.83 0.93 -14.03
N GLY A 88 -2.62 1.01 -12.71
CA GLY A 88 -2.79 2.24 -11.94
C GLY A 88 -4.23 2.70 -11.76
N LYS A 89 -5.21 1.95 -12.29
CA LYS A 89 -6.63 2.27 -12.17
C LYS A 89 -7.08 2.28 -10.71
N ILE A 90 -8.10 3.05 -10.46
CA ILE A 90 -8.81 3.06 -9.18
C ILE A 90 -9.95 2.05 -9.29
N TYR A 91 -10.07 1.17 -8.33
CA TYR A 91 -11.23 0.30 -8.20
C TYR A 91 -12.14 0.78 -7.07
N LEU A 92 -13.45 0.66 -7.27
CA LEU A 92 -14.48 0.85 -6.27
C LEU A 92 -15.28 -0.45 -6.17
N SER A 93 -14.95 -1.26 -5.18
CA SER A 93 -15.51 -2.60 -4.98
C SER A 93 -16.69 -2.56 -4.01
N HIS A 94 -17.81 -3.15 -4.41
CA HIS A 94 -18.99 -3.30 -3.57
C HIS A 94 -18.90 -4.58 -2.73
N GLU A 95 -18.53 -4.43 -1.46
CA GLU A 95 -18.19 -5.55 -0.57
C GLU A 95 -19.37 -6.04 0.28
N LYS A 96 -20.30 -5.17 0.58
CA LYS A 96 -21.48 -5.51 1.39
C LYS A 96 -22.71 -4.79 0.87
N SER A 97 -23.81 -5.53 0.81
CA SER A 97 -25.15 -4.98 0.63
C SER A 97 -26.14 -5.70 1.53
N SER A 98 -27.03 -4.96 2.19
CA SER A 98 -28.13 -5.52 2.97
C SER A 98 -29.42 -5.67 2.17
N TYR A 99 -29.45 -5.14 0.94
CA TYR A 99 -30.70 -5.07 0.14
C TYR A 99 -30.62 -5.89 -1.14
N ALA A 100 -29.42 -6.12 -1.67
CA ALA A 100 -29.22 -6.85 -2.92
C ALA A 100 -27.87 -7.58 -2.89
N ARG A 101 -27.57 -8.35 -3.94
CA ARG A 101 -26.23 -8.91 -4.14
C ARG A 101 -25.22 -7.79 -4.36
N PRO A 102 -23.99 -7.86 -3.82
CA PRO A 102 -22.93 -6.93 -4.15
C PRO A 102 -22.74 -6.85 -5.67
N GLN A 103 -22.68 -5.62 -6.17
CA GLN A 103 -22.54 -5.35 -7.60
C GLN A 103 -21.09 -5.55 -8.05
N GLN A 104 -20.85 -5.57 -9.37
CA GLN A 104 -19.52 -5.58 -9.93
C GLN A 104 -18.69 -4.39 -9.43
N THR A 105 -17.38 -4.54 -9.42
CA THR A 105 -16.44 -3.48 -9.09
C THR A 105 -16.32 -2.53 -10.27
N VAL A 106 -16.41 -1.24 -9.98
CA VAL A 106 -16.20 -0.16 -10.95
C VAL A 106 -14.70 0.11 -11.04
N LEU A 107 -14.21 0.28 -12.27
CA LEU A 107 -12.86 0.73 -12.57
C LEU A 107 -12.91 2.17 -13.07
N LEU A 108 -11.98 3.00 -12.58
CA LEU A 108 -11.85 4.42 -12.88
C LEU A 108 -10.38 4.76 -13.11
N HIS A 109 -10.12 5.83 -13.87
CA HIS A 109 -8.85 6.54 -13.83
C HIS A 109 -9.08 8.03 -13.61
N ILE A 110 -8.01 8.76 -13.32
CA ILE A 110 -8.05 10.20 -13.13
C ILE A 110 -7.32 10.86 -14.27
N ASP A 111 -8.02 11.72 -14.99
CA ASP A 111 -7.47 12.59 -16.02
C ASP A 111 -7.22 13.99 -15.47
N ASP A 112 -6.12 14.59 -15.88
CA ASP A 112 -5.91 16.02 -15.73
C ASP A 112 -6.70 16.74 -16.82
N VAL A 113 -7.60 17.62 -16.42
CA VAL A 113 -8.44 18.41 -17.33
C VAL A 113 -8.36 19.88 -16.99
N GLU A 114 -8.66 20.71 -17.96
CA GLU A 114 -8.79 22.16 -17.76
C GLU A 114 -10.25 22.56 -17.99
N VAL A 115 -10.84 23.22 -17.00
CA VAL A 115 -12.21 23.73 -17.05
C VAL A 115 -12.15 25.21 -16.76
N GLU A 116 -12.60 26.05 -17.72
CA GLU A 116 -12.61 27.53 -17.60
C GLU A 116 -11.24 28.10 -17.19
N GLY A 117 -10.14 27.56 -17.72
CA GLY A 117 -8.77 27.99 -17.40
C GLY A 117 -8.21 27.47 -16.06
N VAL A 118 -8.97 26.65 -15.33
CA VAL A 118 -8.53 26.04 -14.08
C VAL A 118 -8.17 24.58 -14.30
N LYS A 119 -6.93 24.21 -13.98
CA LYS A 119 -6.48 22.81 -13.99
C LYS A 119 -7.12 22.08 -12.85
N THR A 120 -7.77 20.95 -13.15
CA THR A 120 -8.45 20.10 -12.19
C THR A 120 -8.35 18.63 -12.61
N ALA A 121 -8.88 17.74 -11.78
CA ALA A 121 -8.88 16.30 -12.04
C ALA A 121 -10.31 15.83 -12.32
N ARG A 122 -10.44 14.88 -13.24
CA ARG A 122 -11.71 14.25 -13.58
C ARG A 122 -11.61 12.74 -13.44
N ALA A 123 -12.54 12.14 -12.68
CA ALA A 123 -12.69 10.70 -12.66
C ALA A 123 -13.40 10.22 -13.94
N VAL A 124 -12.79 9.26 -14.62
CA VAL A 124 -13.30 8.68 -15.87
C VAL A 124 -13.60 7.21 -15.64
N PHE A 125 -14.76 6.76 -16.09
CA PHE A 125 -15.19 5.37 -15.99
C PHE A 125 -14.49 4.50 -17.02
N ASP A 126 -13.90 3.38 -16.57
CA ASP A 126 -13.14 2.42 -17.40
C ASP A 126 -13.84 1.06 -17.58
N GLY A 127 -14.97 0.86 -16.94
CA GLY A 127 -15.71 -0.40 -17.05
C GLY A 127 -15.91 -1.09 -15.69
N TYR A 128 -16.31 -2.35 -15.79
CA TYR A 128 -16.60 -3.21 -14.64
C TYR A 128 -15.68 -4.43 -14.60
N THR A 129 -15.52 -4.99 -13.40
CA THR A 129 -14.86 -6.29 -13.19
C THR A 129 -15.52 -7.05 -12.06
N ASP A 130 -15.44 -8.37 -12.09
CA ASP A 130 -15.93 -9.23 -11.00
C ASP A 130 -14.97 -9.32 -9.82
N LYS A 131 -13.72 -8.85 -10.00
CA LYS A 131 -12.72 -8.79 -8.92
C LYS A 131 -13.22 -7.96 -7.75
N LYS A 132 -12.92 -8.42 -6.53
CA LYS A 132 -13.24 -7.74 -5.28
C LYS A 132 -11.97 -7.16 -4.62
N ASP A 133 -12.14 -6.38 -3.55
CA ASP A 133 -11.01 -5.80 -2.81
C ASP A 133 -9.95 -6.84 -2.45
N ALA A 134 -10.36 -8.07 -2.08
CA ALA A 134 -9.45 -9.16 -1.77
C ALA A 134 -8.55 -9.56 -2.94
N ASP A 135 -9.10 -9.61 -4.16
CA ASP A 135 -8.35 -10.00 -5.36
C ASP A 135 -7.29 -8.97 -5.70
N PHE A 136 -7.63 -7.67 -5.63
CA PHE A 136 -6.66 -6.58 -5.86
C PHE A 136 -5.56 -6.54 -4.81
N ILE A 137 -5.88 -6.84 -3.55
CA ILE A 137 -4.89 -6.91 -2.46
C ILE A 137 -3.95 -8.10 -2.69
N GLU A 138 -4.47 -9.27 -3.07
CA GLU A 138 -3.66 -10.45 -3.35
C GLU A 138 -2.76 -10.25 -4.57
N GLU A 139 -3.27 -9.72 -5.67
CA GLU A 139 -2.45 -9.36 -6.85
C GLU A 139 -1.30 -8.41 -6.47
N ARG A 140 -1.57 -7.44 -5.60
CA ARG A 140 -0.54 -6.53 -5.09
C ARG A 140 0.51 -7.28 -4.28
N ARG A 141 0.10 -8.23 -3.46
CA ARG A 141 0.98 -9.05 -2.60
C ARG A 141 1.89 -9.93 -3.45
N VAL A 142 1.33 -10.66 -4.40
CA VAL A 142 2.06 -11.54 -5.32
C VAL A 142 3.11 -10.73 -6.09
N ARG A 143 2.71 -9.66 -6.77
CA ARG A 143 3.64 -8.83 -7.55
C ARG A 143 4.72 -8.17 -6.70
N THR A 144 4.42 -7.85 -5.44
CA THR A 144 5.44 -7.32 -4.52
C THR A 144 6.45 -8.40 -4.15
N ALA A 145 6.01 -9.65 -3.98
CA ALA A 145 6.90 -10.77 -3.70
C ALA A 145 7.79 -11.09 -4.92
N GLU A 146 7.21 -11.14 -6.12
CA GLU A 146 7.96 -11.30 -7.38
C GLU A 146 9.01 -10.21 -7.54
N THR A 147 8.64 -8.93 -7.45
CA THR A 147 9.60 -7.82 -7.57
C THR A 147 10.74 -7.93 -6.54
N ARG A 148 10.48 -8.41 -5.33
CA ARG A 148 11.53 -8.63 -4.33
C ARG A 148 12.44 -9.77 -4.72
N GLN A 149 11.88 -10.86 -5.23
CA GLN A 149 12.66 -12.00 -5.70
C GLN A 149 13.55 -11.63 -6.89
N ASP A 150 13.00 -10.87 -7.86
CA ASP A 150 13.75 -10.36 -9.01
C ASP A 150 14.88 -9.43 -8.54
N THR A 151 14.60 -8.50 -7.62
CA THR A 151 15.60 -7.61 -7.04
C THR A 151 16.71 -8.39 -6.33
N ARG A 152 16.35 -9.44 -5.58
CA ARG A 152 17.31 -10.33 -4.90
C ARG A 152 18.21 -11.04 -5.91
N SER A 153 17.60 -11.64 -6.93
CA SER A 153 18.33 -12.35 -7.99
C SER A 153 19.27 -11.41 -8.74
N ALA A 154 18.81 -10.21 -9.10
CA ALA A 154 19.64 -9.21 -9.77
C ALA A 154 20.83 -8.75 -8.91
N ILE A 155 20.64 -8.52 -7.61
CA ILE A 155 21.76 -8.16 -6.71
C ILE A 155 22.82 -9.27 -6.72
N LEU A 156 22.41 -10.53 -6.58
CA LEU A 156 23.33 -11.66 -6.55
C LEU A 156 24.02 -11.88 -7.90
N ASN A 157 23.29 -11.77 -9.01
CA ASN A 157 23.81 -11.93 -10.37
C ASN A 157 24.85 -10.85 -10.70
N VAL A 158 24.50 -9.57 -10.51
CA VAL A 158 25.41 -8.44 -10.77
C VAL A 158 26.70 -8.57 -9.95
N LEU A 159 26.61 -9.02 -8.68
CA LEU A 159 27.79 -9.28 -7.87
C LEU A 159 28.61 -10.47 -8.38
N SER A 160 27.95 -11.56 -8.80
CA SER A 160 28.64 -12.75 -9.30
C SER A 160 29.39 -12.50 -10.62
N GLU A 161 28.85 -11.61 -11.46
CA GLU A 161 29.46 -11.20 -12.72
C GLU A 161 30.57 -10.16 -12.54
N SER A 162 30.62 -9.50 -11.37
CA SER A 162 31.64 -8.51 -11.09
C SER A 162 33.03 -9.15 -10.88
N ARG A 163 34.08 -8.44 -11.30
CA ARG A 163 35.46 -8.89 -11.08
C ARG A 163 35.71 -9.03 -9.57
N LEU A 164 35.98 -10.21 -9.08
CA LEU A 164 36.17 -10.56 -7.66
C LEU A 164 34.86 -10.67 -6.84
N GLY A 165 33.67 -10.71 -7.45
CA GLY A 165 32.43 -10.78 -6.71
C GLY A 165 32.15 -9.56 -5.81
N SER A 166 32.75 -8.41 -6.13
CA SER A 166 32.66 -7.19 -5.33
C SER A 166 32.62 -5.94 -6.20
N MET A 167 31.84 -4.95 -5.80
CA MET A 167 31.74 -3.66 -6.49
C MET A 167 31.29 -2.54 -5.55
N PRO A 168 31.46 -1.26 -5.96
CA PRO A 168 30.94 -0.13 -5.20
C PRO A 168 29.43 -0.24 -4.99
N SER A 169 28.94 -0.04 -3.77
CA SER A 169 27.53 -0.24 -3.42
C SER A 169 26.57 0.71 -4.18
N ASN A 170 27.03 1.89 -4.58
CA ASN A 170 26.28 2.82 -5.42
C ASN A 170 26.13 2.32 -6.85
N GLU A 171 27.16 1.70 -7.41
CA GLU A 171 27.15 1.10 -8.75
C GLU A 171 26.25 -0.13 -8.78
N LEU A 172 26.35 -1.02 -7.79
CA LEU A 172 25.44 -2.15 -7.61
C LEU A 172 23.98 -1.68 -7.60
N ARG A 173 23.68 -0.67 -6.78
CA ARG A 173 22.32 -0.11 -6.72
C ARG A 173 21.86 0.42 -8.07
N ALA A 174 22.68 1.20 -8.75
CA ALA A 174 22.34 1.76 -10.05
C ALA A 174 22.11 0.68 -11.12
N ALA A 175 22.91 -0.39 -11.12
CA ALA A 175 22.76 -1.53 -12.02
C ALA A 175 21.44 -2.25 -11.78
N VAL A 176 21.15 -2.64 -10.54
CA VAL A 176 19.93 -3.37 -10.16
C VAL A 176 18.65 -2.55 -10.42
N LEU A 177 18.66 -1.25 -10.09
CA LEU A 177 17.51 -0.38 -10.37
C LEU A 177 17.21 -0.26 -11.86
N ARG A 178 18.26 -0.26 -12.70
CA ARG A 178 18.12 -0.23 -14.16
C ARG A 178 17.59 -1.55 -14.72
N GLU A 179 18.06 -2.67 -14.19
CA GLU A 179 17.68 -4.02 -14.65
C GLU A 179 16.24 -4.38 -14.25
N VAL A 180 15.91 -4.19 -12.98
CA VAL A 180 14.62 -4.66 -12.42
C VAL A 180 13.54 -3.57 -12.47
N GLY A 181 13.91 -2.28 -12.51
CA GLY A 181 12.96 -1.17 -12.42
C GLY A 181 12.24 -1.08 -11.06
N CYS A 182 12.83 -1.64 -10.01
CA CYS A 182 12.25 -1.57 -8.67
C CYS A 182 12.46 -0.19 -8.03
N SER A 183 11.67 0.11 -6.98
CA SER A 183 11.86 1.35 -6.21
C SER A 183 13.08 1.25 -5.28
N ASP A 184 13.65 2.41 -4.92
CA ASP A 184 14.72 2.51 -3.93
C ASP A 184 14.38 1.84 -2.60
N SER A 185 13.14 1.98 -2.16
CA SER A 185 12.68 1.35 -0.92
C SER A 185 12.68 -0.18 -1.02
N THR A 186 12.31 -0.74 -2.18
CA THR A 186 12.36 -2.18 -2.44
C THR A 186 13.80 -2.67 -2.45
N TYR A 187 14.68 -1.99 -3.21
CA TYR A 187 16.11 -2.31 -3.23
C TYR A 187 16.71 -2.30 -1.83
N ASN A 188 16.55 -1.21 -1.08
CA ASN A 188 17.14 -1.07 0.26
C ASN A 188 16.65 -2.15 1.24
N ARG A 189 15.39 -2.54 1.14
CA ARG A 189 14.83 -3.61 1.96
C ARG A 189 15.48 -4.96 1.62
N VAL A 190 15.50 -5.34 0.34
CA VAL A 190 16.09 -6.61 -0.11
C VAL A 190 17.59 -6.64 0.17
N TYR A 191 18.30 -5.56 -0.09
CA TYR A 191 19.71 -5.42 0.24
C TYR A 191 19.99 -5.63 1.73
N SER A 192 19.19 -5.01 2.59
CA SER A 192 19.33 -5.17 4.05
C SER A 192 19.02 -6.60 4.51
N GLU A 193 18.06 -7.28 3.88
CA GLU A 193 17.74 -8.68 4.14
C GLU A 193 18.94 -9.59 3.75
N LEU A 194 19.55 -9.36 2.58
CA LEU A 194 20.72 -10.11 2.11
C LEU A 194 21.96 -9.90 3.00
N VAL A 195 22.19 -8.67 3.49
CA VAL A 195 23.27 -8.39 4.44
C VAL A 195 23.02 -9.10 5.78
N LYS A 196 21.78 -9.05 6.28
CA LYS A 196 21.42 -9.73 7.54
C LYS A 196 21.53 -11.26 7.47
N SER A 197 21.19 -11.85 6.31
CA SER A 197 21.32 -13.29 6.08
C SER A 197 22.78 -13.74 5.84
N GLY A 198 23.70 -12.79 5.66
CA GLY A 198 25.10 -13.08 5.36
C GLY A 198 25.35 -13.51 3.91
N GLU A 199 24.38 -13.34 3.01
CA GLU A 199 24.54 -13.70 1.61
C GLU A 199 25.36 -12.66 0.82
N ILE A 200 25.38 -11.43 1.32
CA ILE A 200 26.30 -10.38 0.88
C ILE A 200 26.93 -9.71 2.09
N ALA A 201 28.11 -9.15 1.92
CA ALA A 201 28.82 -8.38 2.94
C ALA A 201 29.02 -6.94 2.47
N LYS A 202 28.95 -5.99 3.40
CA LYS A 202 29.20 -4.57 3.16
C LYS A 202 30.51 -4.18 3.84
N HIS A 203 31.45 -3.65 3.05
CA HIS A 203 32.75 -3.22 3.53
C HIS A 203 32.96 -1.73 3.25
N GLN A 204 33.72 -1.08 4.12
CA GLN A 204 34.18 0.26 3.92
C GLN A 204 35.65 0.26 3.51
N ILE A 205 35.98 0.87 2.39
CA ILE A 205 37.35 1.00 1.90
C ILE A 205 37.75 2.47 2.03
N ASN A 206 38.90 2.71 2.68
CA ASN A 206 39.52 4.01 2.74
C ASN A 206 40.44 4.18 1.52
N GLN A 207 40.02 4.93 0.54
CA GLN A 207 40.86 5.34 -0.59
C GLN A 207 41.56 6.62 -0.21
N GLY A 208 42.84 6.57 0.15
CA GLY A 208 43.73 7.65 0.47
C GLY A 208 43.14 9.06 0.57
N GLY A 209 43.08 9.63 1.79
CA GLY A 209 42.37 10.86 2.06
C GLY A 209 40.97 10.62 2.68
N ASN A 210 40.22 11.68 2.90
CA ASN A 210 38.90 11.62 3.60
C ASN A 210 37.74 10.97 2.83
N VAL A 211 37.99 10.24 1.74
CA VAL A 211 36.92 9.60 0.92
C VAL A 211 36.69 8.17 1.38
N ARG A 212 35.54 7.93 1.98
CA ARG A 212 35.09 6.60 2.37
C ARG A 212 34.11 6.07 1.33
N SER A 213 34.47 4.99 0.66
CA SER A 213 33.60 4.30 -0.29
C SER A 213 33.06 3.00 0.31
N TRP A 214 31.77 2.74 0.11
CA TRP A 214 31.15 1.49 0.52
C TRP A 214 31.15 0.50 -0.64
N PHE A 215 31.65 -0.71 -0.38
CA PHE A 215 31.62 -1.84 -1.30
C PHE A 215 30.69 -2.92 -0.79
N THR A 216 30.11 -3.64 -1.73
CA THR A 216 29.30 -4.84 -1.47
C THR A 216 30.01 -6.02 -2.14
N ALA A 217 30.12 -7.13 -1.43
CA ALA A 217 30.78 -8.34 -1.90
C ALA A 217 29.97 -9.59 -1.59
N MET A 218 30.11 -10.62 -2.43
CA MET A 218 29.71 -11.98 -2.09
C MET A 218 30.61 -12.50 -0.95
N PRO A 219 30.07 -13.30 -0.01
CA PRO A 219 30.90 -13.92 1.02
C PRO A 219 31.90 -14.88 0.37
N TYR A 220 33.17 -14.82 0.79
CA TYR A 220 34.18 -15.72 0.31
C TYR A 220 33.83 -17.17 0.71
N ARG A 221 33.62 -18.04 -0.27
CA ARG A 221 33.39 -19.48 -0.08
C ARG A 221 34.68 -20.23 0.04
N GLY A 222 35.53 -19.89 0.98
CA GLY A 222 36.80 -20.58 1.25
C GLY A 222 37.15 -20.47 2.72
N GLU A 223 37.07 -21.63 3.39
CA GLU A 223 37.62 -21.93 4.71
C GLU A 223 37.34 -20.98 5.87
N THR A 224 36.56 -21.55 6.85
CA THR A 224 36.50 -21.18 8.28
C THR A 224 36.87 -19.76 8.74
N SER A 225 35.93 -19.18 9.41
CA SER A 225 35.74 -17.82 9.94
C SER A 225 36.82 -17.19 10.84
N ASP A 226 38.12 -17.42 10.64
CA ASP A 226 39.13 -16.93 11.61
C ASP A 226 40.25 -16.01 11.06
N LYS A 227 40.16 -15.56 9.79
CA LYS A 227 41.28 -14.75 9.24
C LYS A 227 40.88 -13.40 8.57
N VAL A 228 39.69 -12.89 8.74
CA VAL A 228 39.31 -11.57 8.12
C VAL A 228 39.39 -10.40 9.10
N ALA A 229 39.98 -10.56 10.25
CA ALA A 229 40.15 -9.47 11.22
C ALA A 229 41.45 -8.66 11.09
N LYS A 230 42.27 -8.93 10.07
CA LYS A 230 43.55 -8.20 9.85
C LYS A 230 43.86 -8.06 8.36
N LEU A 231 43.26 -7.14 7.71
CA LEU A 231 43.78 -6.43 6.52
C LEU A 231 43.32 -4.97 6.56
#